data_215c986a113a30a28fde80ad31e9d26a
#
_entry.id   215c986a113a30a28fde80ad31e9d26a
#
_cell.length_a   1.000
_cell.length_b   1.000
_cell.length_c   1.000
_cell.angle_alpha   90.00
_cell.angle_beta   90.00
_cell.angle_gamma   90.00
#
_symmetry.space_group_name_H-M   'P 1'
#
loop_
_entity.id
_entity.type
_entity.pdbx_description
1 polymer ?
#
loop_
_entity_poly.entity_id
_entity_poly.type
_entity_poly.pdbx_seq_one_letter_code
_entity_poly.pdbx_strand_id
1 'polypeptide(L)'
;YNPWPEEMNRQITGRIATYHFAPTLLGKQNLMRENVNPDLIWVTGNTVIDALLQVVRKMKTDKIMEAMQKEVLRERGYDVNRLLDGKKMVLITGHRRENFGDGFIRISKAIKELTQKYSDIDFIYPMHLNPNVRKPIHEVFGDDLSNLNNMFFIEPLEYLSFVYLMEKSTLVLTDSGGVQEEAPGLGKPVLVMRDTTERPEAVSAGTVRLVGTDCDKIISAVSDLLCDNEKYESMSRTVNPYG
;
A
#
# COMPACT_ATOMS: atom_id res chain seq x y z
N TYR A 1 7.05 -15.53 18.68
CA TYR A 1 5.82 -14.73 18.93
C TYR A 1 6.00 -13.27 18.52
N ASN A 2 6.50 -13.04 17.33
CA ASN A 2 6.68 -11.72 16.78
C ASN A 2 6.00 -11.64 15.40
N PRO A 3 5.18 -10.61 15.10
CA PRO A 3 4.85 -9.46 15.97
C PRO A 3 3.91 -9.83 17.13
N TRP A 4 4.09 -9.15 18.25
CA TRP A 4 3.23 -9.29 19.42
C TRP A 4 2.14 -8.18 19.41
N PRO A 5 0.86 -8.45 19.72
CA PRO A 5 0.28 -9.75 20.16
C PRO A 5 -0.27 -10.60 18.99
N GLU A 6 -0.17 -10.16 17.75
CA GLU A 6 -0.84 -10.75 16.58
C GLU A 6 -0.47 -12.23 16.38
N GLU A 7 0.80 -12.55 16.44
CA GLU A 7 1.27 -13.94 16.27
C GLU A 7 0.80 -14.86 17.41
N MET A 8 0.70 -14.35 18.63
CA MET A 8 0.11 -15.10 19.73
C MET A 8 -1.37 -15.39 19.47
N ASN A 9 -2.13 -14.38 19.05
CA ASN A 9 -3.54 -14.54 18.73
C ASN A 9 -3.73 -15.55 17.59
N ARG A 10 -2.89 -15.50 16.55
CA ARG A 10 -2.92 -16.44 15.44
C ARG A 10 -2.70 -17.89 15.93
N GLN A 11 -1.69 -18.10 16.78
CA GLN A 11 -1.39 -19.44 17.31
C GLN A 11 -2.51 -19.98 18.20
N ILE A 12 -3.09 -19.16 19.07
CA ILE A 12 -4.23 -19.57 19.90
C ILE A 12 -5.41 -19.94 19.00
N THR A 13 -5.75 -19.10 18.04
CA THR A 13 -6.83 -19.36 17.07
C THR A 13 -6.57 -20.63 16.29
N GLY A 14 -5.33 -20.87 15.84
CA GLY A 14 -4.93 -22.06 15.11
C GLY A 14 -5.06 -23.36 15.92
N ARG A 15 -5.01 -23.29 17.27
CA ARG A 15 -5.24 -24.46 18.14
C ARG A 15 -6.72 -24.77 18.38
N ILE A 16 -7.59 -23.77 18.23
CA ILE A 16 -9.03 -23.88 18.43
C ILE A 16 -9.75 -24.23 17.12
N ALA A 17 -9.27 -23.70 16.00
CA ALA A 17 -9.88 -23.88 14.69
C ALA A 17 -9.79 -25.34 14.21
N THR A 18 -10.91 -25.86 13.70
CA THR A 18 -10.96 -27.18 13.05
C THR A 18 -10.44 -27.11 11.62
N TYR A 19 -10.81 -26.08 10.88
CA TYR A 19 -10.45 -25.89 9.47
C TYR A 19 -9.59 -24.66 9.28
N HIS A 20 -8.61 -24.74 8.37
CA HIS A 20 -7.66 -23.68 8.07
C HIS A 20 -7.72 -23.32 6.59
N PHE A 21 -7.91 -22.05 6.30
CA PHE A 21 -7.88 -21.49 4.95
C PHE A 21 -6.64 -20.62 4.79
N ALA A 22 -5.62 -21.18 4.15
CA ALA A 22 -4.34 -20.49 3.99
C ALA A 22 -4.35 -19.62 2.73
N PRO A 23 -3.82 -18.40 2.77
CA PRO A 23 -3.77 -17.52 1.60
C PRO A 23 -2.77 -18.00 0.54
N THR A 24 -1.74 -18.77 0.94
CA THR A 24 -0.66 -19.23 0.06
C THR A 24 -0.21 -20.64 0.40
N LEU A 25 0.54 -21.26 -0.50
CA LEU A 25 1.21 -22.54 -0.22
C LEU A 25 2.19 -22.44 0.95
N LEU A 26 2.88 -21.31 1.10
CA LEU A 26 3.76 -21.06 2.24
C LEU A 26 2.97 -21.01 3.55
N GLY A 27 1.81 -20.36 3.55
CA GLY A 27 0.89 -20.35 4.69
C GLY A 27 0.46 -21.78 5.09
N LYS A 28 0.11 -22.64 4.11
CA LYS A 28 -0.16 -24.07 4.36
C LYS A 28 1.04 -24.78 4.96
N GLN A 29 2.23 -24.60 4.40
CA GLN A 29 3.46 -25.21 4.91
C GLN A 29 3.76 -24.79 6.35
N ASN A 30 3.56 -23.52 6.69
CA ASN A 30 3.76 -23.02 8.06
C ASN A 30 2.80 -23.68 9.04
N LEU A 31 1.53 -23.84 8.70
CA LEU A 31 0.55 -24.57 9.52
C LEU A 31 0.94 -26.04 9.70
N MET A 32 1.43 -26.70 8.65
CA MET A 32 1.93 -28.09 8.74
C MET A 32 3.14 -28.20 9.68
N ARG A 33 4.06 -27.24 9.68
CA ARG A 33 5.19 -27.18 10.63
C ARG A 33 4.73 -26.99 12.08
N GLU A 34 3.53 -26.43 12.27
CA GLU A 34 2.88 -26.30 13.58
C GLU A 34 2.04 -27.54 13.95
N ASN A 35 2.20 -28.64 13.22
CA ASN A 35 1.49 -29.91 13.40
C ASN A 35 -0.03 -29.84 13.16
N VAL A 36 -0.50 -28.93 12.29
CA VAL A 36 -1.88 -28.97 11.78
C VAL A 36 -1.98 -30.06 10.72
N ASN A 37 -3.03 -30.88 10.79
CA ASN A 37 -3.27 -31.95 9.82
C ASN A 37 -3.45 -31.37 8.41
N PRO A 38 -2.66 -31.81 7.39
CA PRO A 38 -2.77 -31.31 6.02
C PRO A 38 -4.15 -31.41 5.38
N ASP A 39 -4.96 -32.40 5.79
CA ASP A 39 -6.33 -32.63 5.29
C ASP A 39 -7.32 -31.57 5.78
N LEU A 40 -6.94 -30.80 6.80
CA LEU A 40 -7.73 -29.70 7.35
C LEU A 40 -7.26 -28.32 6.88
N ILE A 41 -6.34 -28.27 5.88
CA ILE A 41 -5.78 -27.02 5.37
C ILE A 41 -6.07 -26.88 3.87
N TRP A 42 -6.82 -25.86 3.50
CA TRP A 42 -7.07 -25.48 2.10
C TRP A 42 -6.31 -24.21 1.74
N VAL A 43 -5.69 -24.20 0.56
CA VAL A 43 -5.12 -22.96 -0.01
C VAL A 43 -6.20 -22.31 -0.85
N THR A 44 -6.70 -21.16 -0.41
CA THR A 44 -7.86 -20.49 -0.99
C THR A 44 -7.54 -19.14 -1.60
N GLY A 45 -6.31 -18.64 -1.50
CA GLY A 45 -6.01 -17.23 -1.70
C GLY A 45 -6.46 -16.38 -0.50
N ASN A 46 -6.30 -15.08 -0.61
CA ASN A 46 -6.76 -14.14 0.41
C ASN A 46 -8.09 -13.52 -0.03
N THR A 47 -9.16 -13.80 0.70
CA THR A 47 -10.52 -13.29 0.40
C THR A 47 -10.63 -11.77 0.42
N VAL A 48 -9.65 -11.06 0.99
CA VAL A 48 -9.56 -9.58 0.88
C VAL A 48 -9.43 -9.15 -0.58
N ILE A 49 -8.75 -9.94 -1.44
CA ILE A 49 -8.62 -9.63 -2.87
C ILE A 49 -9.98 -9.72 -3.57
N ASP A 50 -10.77 -10.74 -3.25
CA ASP A 50 -12.13 -10.86 -3.80
C ASP A 50 -13.00 -9.67 -3.38
N ALA A 51 -12.94 -9.28 -2.11
CA ALA A 51 -13.68 -8.13 -1.58
C ALA A 51 -13.22 -6.82 -2.28
N LEU A 52 -11.92 -6.61 -2.44
CA LEU A 52 -11.33 -5.48 -3.17
C LEU A 52 -11.87 -5.40 -4.61
N LEU A 53 -11.81 -6.51 -5.34
CA LEU A 53 -12.26 -6.57 -6.73
C LEU A 53 -13.78 -6.35 -6.85
N GLN A 54 -14.59 -6.83 -5.88
CA GLN A 54 -16.02 -6.54 -5.82
C GLN A 54 -16.29 -5.04 -5.62
N VAL A 55 -15.57 -4.39 -4.71
CA VAL A 55 -15.67 -2.95 -4.45
C VAL A 55 -15.32 -2.16 -5.72
N VAL A 56 -14.19 -2.46 -6.36
CA VAL A 56 -13.77 -1.78 -7.60
C VAL A 56 -14.79 -1.98 -8.71
N ARG A 57 -15.30 -3.21 -8.90
CA ARG A 57 -16.32 -3.50 -9.89
C ARG A 57 -17.59 -2.70 -9.63
N LYS A 58 -18.05 -2.66 -8.37
CA LYS A 58 -19.23 -1.91 -7.97
C LYS A 58 -19.05 -0.41 -8.22
N MET A 59 -17.90 0.18 -7.86
CA MET A 59 -17.62 1.59 -8.13
C MET A 59 -17.58 1.91 -9.63
N LYS A 60 -17.09 0.99 -10.49
CA LYS A 60 -17.08 1.19 -11.94
C LYS A 60 -18.48 1.15 -12.58
N THR A 61 -19.42 0.42 -11.98
CA THR A 61 -20.78 0.26 -12.51
C THR A 61 -21.78 1.22 -11.89
N ASP A 62 -21.57 1.63 -10.65
CA ASP A 62 -22.44 2.55 -9.91
C ASP A 62 -21.87 3.98 -9.93
N LYS A 63 -22.41 4.81 -10.84
CA LYS A 63 -21.96 6.20 -11.02
C LYS A 63 -22.24 7.09 -9.82
N ILE A 64 -23.27 6.77 -9.02
CA ILE A 64 -23.56 7.52 -7.79
C ILE A 64 -22.49 7.21 -6.76
N MET A 65 -22.17 5.94 -6.56
CA MET A 65 -21.11 5.52 -5.65
C MET A 65 -19.75 6.11 -6.05
N GLU A 66 -19.41 6.10 -7.35
CA GLU A 66 -18.17 6.73 -7.85
C GLU A 66 -18.15 8.24 -7.54
N ALA A 67 -19.25 8.96 -7.82
CA ALA A 67 -19.36 10.40 -7.55
C ALA A 67 -19.22 10.73 -6.06
N MET A 68 -19.80 9.90 -5.19
CA MET A 68 -19.63 10.04 -3.74
C MET A 68 -18.18 9.93 -3.31
N GLN A 69 -17.41 8.97 -3.87
CA GLN A 69 -15.99 8.82 -3.53
C GLN A 69 -15.17 10.03 -4.00
N LYS A 70 -15.46 10.58 -5.18
CA LYS A 70 -14.83 11.81 -5.69
C LYS A 70 -15.09 12.99 -4.77
N GLU A 71 -16.33 13.13 -4.30
CA GLU A 71 -16.70 14.21 -3.37
C GLU A 71 -15.99 14.07 -2.02
N VAL A 72 -15.97 12.86 -1.44
CA VAL A 72 -15.25 12.59 -0.20
C VAL A 72 -13.77 12.96 -0.34
N LEU A 73 -13.12 12.60 -1.44
CA LEU A 73 -11.72 12.95 -1.69
C LEU A 73 -11.52 14.46 -1.83
N ARG A 74 -12.45 15.15 -2.51
CA ARG A 74 -12.41 16.60 -2.64
C ARG A 74 -12.53 17.32 -1.30
N GLU A 75 -13.47 16.87 -0.44
CA GLU A 75 -13.62 17.40 0.92
C GLU A 75 -12.38 17.14 1.80
N ARG A 76 -11.65 16.06 1.52
CA ARG A 76 -10.38 15.72 2.20
C ARG A 76 -9.16 16.45 1.64
N GLY A 77 -9.32 17.26 0.57
CA GLY A 77 -8.28 18.11 0.01
C GLY A 77 -7.65 17.58 -1.28
N TYR A 78 -8.24 16.57 -1.94
CA TYR A 78 -7.76 16.10 -3.24
C TYR A 78 -8.87 15.97 -4.28
N ASP A 79 -8.78 16.76 -5.34
CA ASP A 79 -9.68 16.64 -6.49
C ASP A 79 -9.15 15.61 -7.50
N VAL A 80 -9.81 14.46 -7.57
CA VAL A 80 -9.46 13.36 -8.50
C VAL A 80 -9.56 13.77 -9.98
N ASN A 81 -10.30 14.83 -10.30
CA ASN A 81 -10.37 15.37 -11.66
C ASN A 81 -8.99 15.85 -12.17
N ARG A 82 -8.04 16.08 -11.28
CA ARG A 82 -6.63 16.36 -11.64
C ARG A 82 -5.96 15.20 -12.41
N LEU A 83 -6.49 13.98 -12.30
CA LEU A 83 -6.00 12.79 -13.01
C LEU A 83 -6.62 12.63 -14.42
N LEU A 84 -7.50 13.55 -14.82
CA LEU A 84 -7.96 13.62 -16.21
C LEU A 84 -6.75 13.90 -17.11
N ASP A 85 -6.82 13.49 -18.36
CA ASP A 85 -5.75 13.63 -19.35
C ASP A 85 -4.49 12.76 -19.10
N GLY A 86 -4.64 11.69 -18.28
CA GLY A 86 -3.59 10.70 -18.09
C GLY A 86 -2.48 11.11 -17.12
N LYS A 87 -2.71 12.13 -16.28
CA LYS A 87 -1.78 12.51 -15.21
C LYS A 87 -1.52 11.34 -14.27
N LYS A 88 -0.25 11.10 -13.96
CA LYS A 88 0.17 10.04 -13.04
C LYS A 88 -0.03 10.47 -11.58
N MET A 89 -0.24 9.47 -10.70
CA MET A 89 -0.36 9.67 -9.27
C MET A 89 0.38 8.60 -8.50
N VAL A 90 1.12 9.00 -7.48
CA VAL A 90 1.76 8.11 -6.49
C VAL A 90 0.95 8.16 -5.20
N LEU A 91 0.40 7.01 -4.80
CA LEU A 91 -0.26 6.88 -3.51
C LEU A 91 0.78 6.50 -2.44
N ILE A 92 0.80 7.24 -1.34
CA ILE A 92 1.75 7.03 -0.24
C ILE A 92 0.97 6.65 1.01
N THR A 93 1.42 5.60 1.73
CA THR A 93 0.91 5.28 3.06
C THR A 93 2.06 4.88 3.98
N GLY A 94 2.06 5.38 5.21
CA GLY A 94 3.10 5.05 6.17
C GLY A 94 2.65 5.32 7.60
N HIS A 95 2.84 4.33 8.50
CA HIS A 95 2.46 4.44 9.90
C HIS A 95 3.18 3.42 10.80
N ARG A 96 4.07 2.59 10.25
CA ARG A 96 4.74 1.53 11.00
C ARG A 96 5.71 2.07 12.03
N ARG A 97 5.63 1.53 13.25
CA ARG A 97 6.45 1.96 14.41
C ARG A 97 7.95 1.79 14.19
N GLU A 98 8.33 0.78 13.40
CA GLU A 98 9.74 0.52 13.06
C GLU A 98 10.40 1.68 12.29
N ASN A 99 9.61 2.51 11.62
CA ASN A 99 10.09 3.66 10.85
C ASN A 99 10.08 4.97 11.65
N PHE A 100 9.59 5.00 12.90
CA PHE A 100 9.48 6.23 13.68
C PHE A 100 10.84 6.90 13.93
N GLY A 101 10.83 8.21 14.04
CA GLY A 101 12.05 9.03 14.16
C GLY A 101 12.74 9.23 12.82
N ASP A 102 14.03 8.95 12.76
CA ASP A 102 14.89 9.20 11.58
C ASP A 102 14.39 8.49 10.30
N GLY A 103 13.73 7.34 10.43
CA GLY A 103 13.15 6.63 9.31
C GLY A 103 12.11 7.49 8.59
N PHE A 104 11.14 8.04 9.32
CA PHE A 104 10.12 8.93 8.74
C PHE A 104 10.70 10.24 8.23
N ILE A 105 11.76 10.77 8.83
CA ILE A 105 12.45 11.96 8.32
C ILE A 105 13.08 11.67 6.96
N ARG A 106 13.77 10.52 6.80
CA ARG A 106 14.36 10.12 5.51
C ARG A 106 13.31 9.88 4.45
N ILE A 107 12.22 9.17 4.79
CA ILE A 107 11.06 8.97 3.90
C ILE A 107 10.49 10.33 3.46
N SER A 108 10.25 11.24 4.40
CA SER A 108 9.69 12.56 4.09
C SER A 108 10.61 13.39 3.18
N LYS A 109 11.93 13.31 3.38
CA LYS A 109 12.92 13.94 2.50
C LYS A 109 12.88 13.35 1.08
N ALA A 110 12.81 12.02 0.96
CA ALA A 110 12.68 11.36 -0.34
C ALA A 110 11.40 11.79 -1.08
N ILE A 111 10.26 11.85 -0.38
CA ILE A 111 9.00 12.30 -0.95
C ILE A 111 9.13 13.76 -1.41
N LYS A 112 9.73 14.65 -0.60
CA LYS A 112 9.92 16.06 -0.95
C LYS A 112 10.77 16.21 -2.22
N GLU A 113 11.85 15.47 -2.34
CA GLU A 113 12.69 15.50 -3.53
C GLU A 113 11.95 14.96 -4.76
N LEU A 114 11.17 13.88 -4.61
CA LEU A 114 10.34 13.34 -5.68
C LEU A 114 9.29 14.34 -6.17
N THR A 115 8.64 15.09 -5.28
CA THR A 115 7.66 16.11 -5.67
C THR A 115 8.31 17.27 -6.44
N GLN A 116 9.55 17.63 -6.11
CA GLN A 116 10.31 18.64 -6.83
C GLN A 116 10.78 18.14 -8.20
N LYS A 117 11.19 16.86 -8.27
CA LYS A 117 11.69 16.23 -9.50
C LYS A 117 10.57 15.98 -10.52
N TYR A 118 9.36 15.66 -10.07
CA TYR A 118 8.20 15.28 -10.89
C TYR A 118 7.01 16.20 -10.64
N SER A 119 7.12 17.46 -11.07
CA SER A 119 6.10 18.49 -10.83
C SER A 119 4.75 18.23 -11.53
N ASP A 120 4.74 17.36 -12.55
CA ASP A 120 3.58 16.94 -13.32
C ASP A 120 2.86 15.70 -12.74
N ILE A 121 3.43 15.09 -11.69
CA ILE A 121 2.86 13.90 -11.02
C ILE A 121 2.30 14.31 -9.67
N ASP A 122 1.10 13.87 -9.33
CA ASP A 122 0.52 14.10 -8.01
C ASP A 122 0.98 13.02 -7.01
N PHE A 123 1.37 13.45 -5.81
CA PHE A 123 1.72 12.60 -4.69
C PHE A 123 0.67 12.78 -3.61
N ILE A 124 0.03 11.69 -3.18
CA ILE A 124 -1.07 11.76 -2.22
C ILE A 124 -0.75 10.89 -1.02
N TYR A 125 -0.80 11.50 0.15
CA TYR A 125 -0.52 10.83 1.40
C TYR A 125 -1.67 10.99 2.41
N PRO A 126 -2.60 10.02 2.50
CA PRO A 126 -3.53 9.95 3.63
C PRO A 126 -2.73 9.75 4.92
N MET A 127 -2.57 10.83 5.70
CA MET A 127 -1.70 10.85 6.88
C MET A 127 -2.36 10.19 8.08
N HIS A 128 -1.71 9.18 8.64
CA HIS A 128 -2.12 8.62 9.91
C HIS A 128 -2.09 9.67 11.04
N LEU A 129 -3.07 9.60 11.98
CA LEU A 129 -3.22 10.60 13.05
C LEU A 129 -2.08 10.59 14.09
N ASN A 130 -1.25 9.55 14.09
CA ASN A 130 -0.15 9.41 15.04
C ASN A 130 0.86 10.55 14.92
N PRO A 131 1.17 11.28 16.02
CA PRO A 131 2.16 12.35 16.01
C PRO A 131 3.55 11.93 15.51
N ASN A 132 3.94 10.65 15.69
CA ASN A 132 5.21 10.13 15.19
C ASN A 132 5.27 10.01 13.64
N VAL A 133 4.12 10.15 12.97
CA VAL A 133 4.03 10.28 11.52
C VAL A 133 3.97 11.76 11.12
N ARG A 134 3.10 12.54 11.77
CA ARG A 134 2.84 13.94 11.40
C ARG A 134 4.04 14.86 11.69
N LYS A 135 4.69 14.72 12.86
CA LYS A 135 5.83 15.57 13.22
C LYS A 135 6.99 15.55 12.21
N PRO A 136 7.51 14.39 11.77
CA PRO A 136 8.55 14.34 10.74
C PRO A 136 8.12 14.96 9.41
N ILE A 137 6.85 14.85 9.03
CA ILE A 137 6.31 15.48 7.82
C ILE A 137 6.38 17.00 7.96
N HIS A 138 5.87 17.57 9.06
CA HIS A 138 5.95 19.02 9.31
C HIS A 138 7.40 19.51 9.41
N GLU A 139 8.31 18.74 9.99
CA GLU A 139 9.74 19.09 10.06
C GLU A 139 10.35 19.26 8.66
N VAL A 140 9.95 18.42 7.70
CA VAL A 140 10.53 18.42 6.35
C VAL A 140 9.80 19.36 5.40
N PHE A 141 8.46 19.40 5.46
CA PHE A 141 7.63 20.17 4.52
C PHE A 141 7.23 21.55 5.05
N GLY A 142 7.39 21.81 6.36
CA GLY A 142 6.92 23.01 7.03
C GLY A 142 5.52 22.86 7.65
N ASP A 143 5.08 23.89 8.35
CA ASP A 143 3.79 23.85 9.07
C ASP A 143 2.58 23.94 8.13
N ASP A 144 2.69 24.67 7.04
CA ASP A 144 1.63 24.79 6.04
C ASP A 144 1.78 23.74 4.94
N LEU A 145 1.00 22.67 5.05
CA LEU A 145 0.94 21.57 4.10
C LEU A 145 -0.09 21.79 2.98
N SER A 146 -0.87 22.89 3.02
CA SER A 146 -1.97 23.13 2.09
C SER A 146 -1.53 23.77 0.76
N ASN A 147 -0.37 24.41 0.73
CA ASN A 147 0.13 25.19 -0.41
C ASN A 147 1.21 24.47 -1.23
N LEU A 148 1.15 23.14 -1.28
CA LEU A 148 2.06 22.33 -2.08
C LEU A 148 1.42 22.03 -3.45
N ASN A 149 2.17 22.25 -4.53
CA ASN A 149 1.62 22.20 -5.89
C ASN A 149 1.11 20.81 -6.31
N ASN A 150 1.85 19.75 -5.96
CA ASN A 150 1.61 18.37 -6.39
C ASN A 150 1.78 17.34 -5.25
N MET A 151 1.90 17.82 -4.00
CA MET A 151 1.89 16.99 -2.79
C MET A 151 0.63 17.27 -2.00
N PHE A 152 -0.14 16.24 -1.72
CA PHE A 152 -1.43 16.31 -1.03
C PHE A 152 -1.38 15.47 0.24
N PHE A 153 -1.24 16.15 1.37
CA PHE A 153 -1.42 15.54 2.69
C PHE A 153 -2.89 15.65 3.04
N ILE A 154 -3.57 14.51 3.07
CA ILE A 154 -5.01 14.45 3.36
C ILE A 154 -5.28 13.67 4.64
N GLU A 155 -6.46 13.88 5.23
CA GLU A 155 -6.87 13.10 6.40
C GLU A 155 -7.10 11.62 6.03
N PRO A 156 -7.02 10.71 7.02
CA PRO A 156 -7.25 9.28 6.79
C PRO A 156 -8.57 9.01 6.06
N LEU A 157 -8.55 8.05 5.17
CA LEU A 157 -9.70 7.68 4.34
C LEU A 157 -10.36 6.41 4.87
N GLU A 158 -11.67 6.34 4.73
CA GLU A 158 -12.42 5.09 4.84
C GLU A 158 -12.06 4.14 3.69
N TYR A 159 -12.31 2.84 3.88
CA TYR A 159 -11.88 1.79 2.95
C TYR A 159 -12.29 2.06 1.50
N LEU A 160 -13.56 2.44 1.25
CA LEU A 160 -14.04 2.67 -0.12
C LEU A 160 -13.30 3.80 -0.83
N SER A 161 -13.08 4.92 -0.15
CA SER A 161 -12.33 6.06 -0.71
C SER A 161 -10.85 5.73 -0.90
N PHE A 162 -10.28 4.94 0.01
CA PHE A 162 -8.90 4.48 -0.11
C PHE A 162 -8.73 3.52 -1.29
N VAL A 163 -9.63 2.54 -1.47
CA VAL A 163 -9.62 1.62 -2.62
C VAL A 163 -9.79 2.39 -3.93
N TYR A 164 -10.71 3.38 -3.96
CA TYR A 164 -10.89 4.23 -5.13
C TYR A 164 -9.60 4.97 -5.51
N LEU A 165 -8.92 5.56 -4.53
CA LEU A 165 -7.65 6.26 -4.74
C LEU A 165 -6.54 5.30 -5.17
N MET A 166 -6.46 4.11 -4.57
CA MET A 166 -5.49 3.07 -4.93
C MET A 166 -5.72 2.56 -6.37
N GLU A 167 -6.99 2.40 -6.80
CA GLU A 167 -7.31 2.02 -8.18
C GLU A 167 -6.87 3.09 -9.19
N LYS A 168 -6.93 4.38 -8.82
CA LYS A 168 -6.48 5.49 -9.67
C LYS A 168 -4.96 5.69 -9.65
N SER A 169 -4.25 5.13 -8.68
CA SER A 169 -2.80 5.31 -8.58
C SER A 169 -2.03 4.66 -9.73
N THR A 170 -0.87 5.23 -10.05
CA THR A 170 0.12 4.64 -10.95
C THR A 170 0.93 3.59 -10.20
N LEU A 171 1.44 3.95 -9.03
CA LEU A 171 2.17 3.05 -8.13
C LEU A 171 1.86 3.39 -6.67
N VAL A 172 2.20 2.49 -5.77
CA VAL A 172 1.98 2.67 -4.34
C VAL A 172 3.32 2.60 -3.59
N LEU A 173 3.59 3.60 -2.76
CA LEU A 173 4.72 3.65 -1.83
C LEU A 173 4.18 3.45 -0.42
N THR A 174 4.50 2.33 0.25
CA THR A 174 3.81 1.94 1.49
C THR A 174 4.71 1.24 2.50
N ASP A 175 4.31 1.23 3.77
CA ASP A 175 4.84 0.33 4.79
C ASP A 175 3.80 -0.68 5.30
N SER A 176 2.58 -0.67 4.73
CA SER A 176 1.46 -1.50 5.14
C SER A 176 1.55 -2.92 4.59
N GLY A 177 1.31 -3.95 5.43
CA GLY A 177 1.22 -5.34 5.01
C GLY A 177 0.02 -5.63 4.11
N GLY A 178 -1.16 -5.09 4.42
CA GLY A 178 -2.38 -5.30 3.63
C GLY A 178 -2.27 -4.71 2.22
N VAL A 179 -1.70 -3.51 2.10
CA VAL A 179 -1.52 -2.86 0.79
C VAL A 179 -0.57 -3.64 -0.12
N GLN A 180 0.40 -4.39 0.45
CA GLN A 180 1.28 -5.29 -0.31
C GLN A 180 0.53 -6.46 -0.96
N GLU A 181 -0.64 -6.81 -0.45
CA GLU A 181 -1.51 -7.84 -1.01
C GLU A 181 -2.56 -7.23 -1.97
N GLU A 182 -3.17 -6.11 -1.56
CA GLU A 182 -4.29 -5.49 -2.27
C GLU A 182 -3.87 -4.74 -3.54
N ALA A 183 -2.84 -3.89 -3.47
CA ALA A 183 -2.46 -3.06 -4.61
C ALA A 183 -1.99 -3.88 -5.83
N PRO A 184 -1.22 -4.98 -5.70
CA PRO A 184 -0.92 -5.87 -6.82
C PRO A 184 -2.17 -6.52 -7.43
N GLY A 185 -3.22 -6.77 -6.64
CA GLY A 185 -4.53 -7.25 -7.14
C GLY A 185 -5.21 -6.26 -8.10
N LEU A 186 -4.81 -5.00 -8.07
CA LEU A 186 -5.24 -3.95 -9.00
C LEU A 186 -4.22 -3.66 -10.12
N GLY A 187 -3.17 -4.47 -10.23
CA GLY A 187 -2.07 -4.25 -11.17
C GLY A 187 -1.21 -3.03 -10.83
N LYS A 188 -1.11 -2.66 -9.55
CA LYS A 188 -0.31 -1.52 -9.11
C LYS A 188 1.04 -1.99 -8.57
N PRO A 189 2.17 -1.55 -9.14
CA PRO A 189 3.49 -1.78 -8.54
C PRO A 189 3.57 -1.22 -7.14
N VAL A 190 4.19 -1.98 -6.23
CA VAL A 190 4.30 -1.60 -4.81
C VAL A 190 5.76 -1.48 -4.39
N LEU A 191 6.13 -0.33 -3.88
CA LEU A 191 7.41 -0.06 -3.24
C LEU A 191 7.20 -0.03 -1.72
N VAL A 192 7.93 -0.88 -1.00
CA VAL A 192 7.74 -1.06 0.44
C VAL A 192 8.86 -0.40 1.21
N MET A 193 8.51 0.60 2.01
CA MET A 193 9.40 1.39 2.87
C MET A 193 9.76 0.62 4.15
N ARG A 194 10.26 -0.61 3.99
CA ARG A 194 10.69 -1.51 5.06
C ARG A 194 11.91 -2.30 4.61
N ASP A 195 12.73 -2.71 5.55
CA ASP A 195 13.89 -3.58 5.27
C ASP A 195 13.48 -5.05 5.15
N THR A 196 12.40 -5.43 5.82
CA THR A 196 11.82 -6.78 5.79
C THR A 196 10.31 -6.74 5.65
N THR A 197 9.70 -7.85 5.20
CA THR A 197 8.25 -7.97 5.10
C THR A 197 7.78 -9.36 5.54
N GLU A 198 6.57 -9.43 6.07
CA GLU A 198 5.84 -10.68 6.34
C GLU A 198 5.17 -11.25 5.07
N ARG A 199 5.45 -10.67 3.91
CA ARG A 199 4.88 -11.01 2.60
C ARG A 199 5.99 -11.42 1.60
N PRO A 200 6.81 -12.46 1.94
CA PRO A 200 7.93 -12.85 1.09
C PRO A 200 7.49 -13.33 -0.29
N GLU A 201 6.27 -13.88 -0.40
CA GLU A 201 5.72 -14.33 -1.67
C GLU A 201 5.53 -13.17 -2.67
N ALA A 202 5.09 -12.01 -2.21
CA ALA A 202 4.92 -10.82 -3.06
C ALA A 202 6.27 -10.31 -3.61
N VAL A 203 7.32 -10.36 -2.77
CA VAL A 203 8.69 -10.01 -3.17
C VAL A 203 9.22 -11.04 -4.17
N SER A 204 9.05 -12.33 -3.89
CA SER A 204 9.51 -13.42 -4.77
C SER A 204 8.79 -13.44 -6.11
N ALA A 205 7.50 -13.10 -6.12
CA ALA A 205 6.71 -12.97 -7.34
C ALA A 205 7.12 -11.72 -8.15
N GLY A 206 7.68 -10.69 -7.52
CA GLY A 206 8.07 -9.44 -8.17
C GLY A 206 6.96 -8.39 -8.24
N THR A 207 5.83 -8.57 -7.52
CA THR A 207 4.76 -7.57 -7.41
C THR A 207 5.12 -6.44 -6.45
N VAL A 208 6.09 -6.71 -5.56
CA VAL A 208 6.52 -5.82 -4.48
C VAL A 208 8.05 -5.72 -4.48
N ARG A 209 8.59 -4.50 -4.26
CA ARG A 209 10.02 -4.26 -4.06
C ARG A 209 10.25 -3.59 -2.71
N LEU A 210 11.15 -4.14 -1.89
CA LEU A 210 11.59 -3.51 -0.65
C LEU A 210 12.60 -2.39 -0.97
N VAL A 211 12.35 -1.19 -0.43
CA VAL A 211 13.21 -0.01 -0.62
C VAL A 211 13.79 0.52 0.71
N GLY A 212 13.31 -0.01 1.85
CA GLY A 212 13.70 0.47 3.16
C GLY A 212 13.28 1.93 3.40
N THR A 213 14.00 2.59 4.30
CA THR A 213 13.79 4.02 4.58
C THR A 213 14.93 4.89 4.02
N ASP A 214 15.77 4.33 3.18
CA ASP A 214 16.88 5.04 2.55
C ASP A 214 16.36 6.00 1.47
N CYS A 215 16.75 7.27 1.57
CA CYS A 215 16.25 8.34 0.70
C CYS A 215 16.56 8.05 -0.78
N ASP A 216 17.81 7.72 -1.10
CA ASP A 216 18.26 7.53 -2.48
C ASP A 216 17.63 6.28 -3.12
N LYS A 217 17.47 5.21 -2.33
CA LYS A 217 16.79 4.00 -2.79
C LYS A 217 15.32 4.25 -3.10
N ILE A 218 14.62 5.02 -2.25
CA ILE A 218 13.21 5.38 -2.50
C ILE A 218 13.11 6.21 -3.79
N ILE A 219 13.95 7.25 -3.93
CA ILE A 219 13.94 8.13 -5.11
C ILE A 219 14.25 7.32 -6.37
N SER A 220 15.29 6.49 -6.34
CA SER A 220 15.68 5.66 -7.48
C SER A 220 14.56 4.70 -7.88
N ALA A 221 13.97 3.97 -6.92
CA ALA A 221 12.92 2.99 -7.21
C ALA A 221 11.64 3.61 -7.74
N VAL A 222 11.22 4.76 -7.18
CA VAL A 222 10.05 5.51 -7.69
C VAL A 222 10.35 6.03 -9.09
N SER A 223 11.54 6.60 -9.32
CA SER A 223 11.95 7.11 -10.64
C SER A 223 12.00 6.01 -11.69
N ASP A 224 12.50 4.82 -11.34
CA ASP A 224 12.51 3.64 -12.21
C ASP A 224 11.10 3.35 -12.74
N LEU A 225 10.10 3.27 -11.87
CA LEU A 225 8.73 2.94 -12.24
C LEU A 225 7.97 4.07 -12.95
N LEU A 226 8.37 5.33 -12.73
CA LEU A 226 7.75 6.46 -13.40
C LEU A 226 8.30 6.70 -14.82
N CYS A 227 9.59 6.40 -15.04
CA CYS A 227 10.30 6.73 -16.28
C CYS A 227 10.55 5.51 -17.18
N ASP A 228 10.59 4.29 -16.64
CA ASP A 228 10.88 3.05 -17.37
C ASP A 228 9.62 2.21 -17.49
N ASN A 229 9.02 2.23 -18.68
CA ASN A 229 7.78 1.49 -18.94
C ASN A 229 7.96 -0.03 -18.86
N GLU A 230 9.12 -0.57 -19.21
CA GLU A 230 9.36 -2.01 -19.13
C GLU A 230 9.40 -2.49 -17.69
N LYS A 231 10.08 -1.74 -16.80
CA LYS A 231 10.09 -2.03 -15.35
C LYS A 231 8.69 -1.91 -14.76
N TYR A 232 7.94 -0.87 -15.14
CA TYR A 232 6.57 -0.68 -14.69
C TYR A 232 5.68 -1.86 -15.10
N GLU A 233 5.65 -2.20 -16.39
CA GLU A 233 4.87 -3.29 -16.96
C GLU A 233 5.25 -4.64 -16.34
N SER A 234 6.53 -4.88 -16.11
CA SER A 234 7.03 -6.10 -15.47
C SER A 234 6.43 -6.30 -14.08
N MET A 235 6.32 -5.24 -13.27
CA MET A 235 5.71 -5.34 -11.94
C MET A 235 4.17 -5.37 -11.99
N SER A 236 3.56 -4.52 -12.83
CA SER A 236 2.11 -4.35 -12.87
C SER A 236 1.36 -5.53 -13.45
N ARG A 237 2.00 -6.30 -14.36
CA ARG A 237 1.42 -7.50 -14.99
C ARG A 237 1.73 -8.81 -14.27
N THR A 238 2.56 -8.76 -13.25
CA THR A 238 2.90 -9.95 -12.47
C THR A 238 1.68 -10.46 -11.70
N VAL A 239 1.49 -11.78 -11.74
CA VAL A 239 0.37 -12.43 -11.04
C VAL A 239 0.50 -12.22 -9.53
N ASN A 240 -0.57 -11.75 -8.91
CA ASN A 240 -0.62 -11.58 -7.47
C ASN A 240 -0.64 -12.95 -6.76
N PRO A 241 0.33 -13.28 -5.89
CA PRO A 241 0.37 -14.58 -5.24
C PRO A 241 -0.76 -14.81 -4.22
N TYR A 242 -1.53 -13.79 -3.88
CA TYR A 242 -2.63 -13.85 -2.90
C TYR A 242 -4.02 -14.01 -3.55
N GLY A 243 -4.14 -14.01 -4.88
CA GLY A 243 -5.40 -14.23 -5.61
C GLY A 243 -5.63 -13.30 -6.77
#